data_edbd22d2add8cab7032d1ad05c7fe1ec
#
_entry.id   edbd22d2add8cab7032d1ad05c7fe1ec
#
_cell.length_a   1.000
_cell.length_b   1.000
_cell.length_c   1.000
_cell.angle_alpha   90.00
_cell.angle_beta   90.00
_cell.angle_gamma   90.00
#
_symmetry.space_group_name_H-M   'P 1'
#
loop_
_entity.id
_entity.type
_entity.pdbx_description
1 polymer ?
#
loop_
_entity_poly.entity_id
_entity_poly.type
_entity_poly.pdbx_seq_one_letter_code
_entity_poly.pdbx_strand_id
1 'polypeptide(L)'
;MQSNNPFLKNKSFEKPQVIQVDEEGNRSVIIDYNETMTISGTINKSLIMLLILVVTATLTWTMTATGYNPMPFLIGGGLIGFVLVLIASFKPHLSTYLAPGYALFEGLFIGALSAIFEAMYPGIVIQAVGATFTTFLVCFMLYKYKVVTVTEKFKSVVIGATITIAIYYLITWLLSMFTSFQPVHYGNSLMSIGISVLVIVVAALNLFLDFDQIEKGAQKQLPKYMEWFGAMGLMITLVWLYVEFLRLLSKISSRD
;
A
#
# COMPACT_ATOMS: atom_id res chain seq x y z
N MET A 1 22.89 -22.14 -7.26
CA MET A 1 23.36 -20.87 -7.86
C MET A 1 23.18 -19.77 -6.83
N GLN A 2 24.26 -19.22 -6.29
CA GLN A 2 24.17 -18.07 -5.38
C GLN A 2 23.96 -16.82 -6.21
N SER A 3 22.84 -16.14 -5.97
CA SER A 3 22.55 -14.85 -6.60
C SER A 3 23.54 -13.79 -6.10
N ASN A 4 24.17 -13.06 -7.02
CA ASN A 4 25.08 -11.96 -6.72
C ASN A 4 24.34 -10.62 -6.44
N ASN A 5 23.02 -10.64 -6.27
CA ASN A 5 22.22 -9.46 -5.99
C ASN A 5 22.36 -9.05 -4.51
N PRO A 6 22.88 -7.84 -4.19
CA PRO A 6 23.08 -7.39 -2.83
C PRO A 6 21.78 -7.29 -2.02
N PHE A 7 20.62 -7.10 -2.67
CA PHE A 7 19.30 -7.11 -2.01
C PHE A 7 18.88 -8.50 -1.53
N LEU A 8 19.39 -9.58 -2.14
CA LEU A 8 19.11 -10.97 -1.73
C LEU A 8 20.10 -11.51 -0.69
N LYS A 9 21.18 -10.76 -0.39
CA LYS A 9 22.14 -11.08 0.69
C LYS A 9 21.72 -10.52 2.06
N ASN A 10 20.59 -9.84 2.15
CA ASN A 10 20.12 -9.32 3.42
C ASN A 10 19.69 -10.48 4.32
N LYS A 11 20.20 -10.52 5.56
CA LYS A 11 19.87 -11.54 6.57
C LYS A 11 18.37 -11.64 6.89
N SER A 12 17.58 -10.65 6.47
CA SER A 12 16.12 -10.64 6.57
C SER A 12 15.42 -11.74 5.75
N PHE A 13 16.13 -12.43 4.85
CA PHE A 13 15.64 -13.56 4.06
C PHE A 13 16.13 -14.91 4.57
N GLU A 14 16.85 -14.93 5.68
CA GLU A 14 17.22 -16.20 6.34
C GLU A 14 15.95 -16.77 7.01
N LYS A 15 15.69 -18.05 6.73
CA LYS A 15 14.59 -18.78 7.39
C LYS A 15 14.82 -18.73 8.90
N PRO A 16 13.76 -18.61 9.73
CA PRO A 16 13.91 -18.78 11.17
C PRO A 16 14.40 -20.22 11.43
N GLN A 17 15.66 -20.32 11.81
CA GLN A 17 16.31 -21.61 12.10
C GLN A 17 16.48 -21.71 13.60
N VAL A 18 15.71 -22.58 14.24
CA VAL A 18 16.03 -23.04 15.59
C VAL A 18 17.04 -24.19 15.43
N ILE A 19 18.28 -23.95 15.80
CA ILE A 19 19.31 -25.00 15.83
C ILE A 19 19.12 -25.79 17.13
N GLN A 20 18.56 -26.97 17.04
CA GLN A 20 18.65 -27.93 18.15
C GLN A 20 19.90 -28.78 17.97
N VAL A 21 20.69 -28.89 19.03
CA VAL A 21 21.82 -29.80 19.11
C VAL A 21 21.29 -31.01 19.88
N ASP A 22 21.29 -32.18 19.23
CA ASP A 22 20.96 -33.44 19.92
C ASP A 22 22.06 -33.84 20.91
N GLU A 23 21.80 -34.85 21.73
CA GLU A 23 22.76 -35.34 22.74
C GLU A 23 24.04 -35.92 22.11
N GLU A 24 24.02 -36.18 20.81
CA GLU A 24 25.16 -36.66 20.02
C GLU A 24 25.95 -35.51 19.34
N GLY A 25 25.57 -34.25 19.57
CA GLY A 25 26.26 -33.08 19.02
C GLY A 25 25.92 -32.75 17.55
N ASN A 26 24.94 -33.42 16.94
CA ASN A 26 24.50 -33.16 15.59
C ASN A 26 23.58 -31.92 15.59
N ARG A 27 23.82 -31.00 14.67
CA ARG A 27 23.01 -29.79 14.49
C ARG A 27 21.88 -30.09 13.53
N SER A 28 20.65 -30.27 14.05
CA SER A 28 19.44 -30.31 13.24
C SER A 28 18.79 -28.95 13.19
N VAL A 29 18.41 -28.51 11.97
CA VAL A 29 17.66 -27.28 11.76
C VAL A 29 16.18 -27.61 11.82
N ILE A 30 15.52 -27.21 12.92
CA ILE A 30 14.08 -27.35 13.04
C ILE A 30 13.45 -26.03 12.60
N ILE A 31 12.57 -26.10 11.59
CA ILE A 31 11.76 -24.97 11.18
C ILE A 31 10.51 -24.98 12.07
N ASP A 32 10.40 -24.02 12.98
CA ASP A 32 9.15 -23.81 13.72
C ASP A 32 8.14 -23.15 12.78
N TYR A 33 7.17 -23.91 12.31
CA TYR A 33 6.11 -23.42 11.43
C TYR A 33 5.23 -22.35 12.08
N ASN A 34 5.20 -22.25 13.43
CA ASN A 34 4.50 -21.18 14.13
C ASN A 34 5.21 -19.83 13.99
N GLU A 35 6.51 -19.83 13.72
CA GLU A 35 7.34 -18.64 13.52
C GLU A 35 7.45 -18.22 12.05
N THR A 36 6.77 -18.92 11.13
CA THR A 36 6.82 -18.63 9.70
C THR A 36 5.58 -17.86 9.21
N MET A 37 5.80 -17.10 8.13
CA MET A 37 4.74 -16.35 7.43
C MET A 37 3.71 -17.31 6.83
N THR A 38 2.43 -16.96 6.98
CA THR A 38 1.29 -17.64 6.37
C THR A 38 0.41 -16.66 5.61
N ILE A 39 -0.30 -17.13 4.59
CA ILE A 39 -1.27 -16.32 3.85
C ILE A 39 -2.41 -15.91 4.80
N SER A 40 -2.94 -16.84 5.58
CA SER A 40 -4.03 -16.57 6.55
C SER A 40 -3.59 -15.54 7.59
N GLY A 41 -2.36 -15.65 8.12
CA GLY A 41 -1.81 -14.68 9.05
C GLY A 41 -1.71 -13.27 8.44
N THR A 42 -1.28 -13.18 7.18
CA THR A 42 -1.21 -11.90 6.45
C THR A 42 -2.60 -11.30 6.24
N ILE A 43 -3.60 -12.11 5.85
CA ILE A 43 -4.99 -11.66 5.69
C ILE A 43 -5.52 -11.10 7.02
N ASN A 44 -5.34 -11.81 8.13
CA ASN A 44 -5.78 -11.35 9.44
C ASN A 44 -5.15 -10.01 9.82
N LYS A 45 -3.84 -9.83 9.56
CA LYS A 45 -3.13 -8.58 9.82
C LYS A 45 -3.59 -7.45 8.89
N SER A 46 -3.89 -7.76 7.63
CA SER A 46 -4.49 -6.79 6.71
C SER A 46 -5.87 -6.32 7.18
N LEU A 47 -6.70 -7.23 7.70
CA LEU A 47 -8.01 -6.88 8.26
C LEU A 47 -7.88 -6.03 9.52
N ILE A 48 -6.93 -6.34 10.42
CA ILE A 48 -6.65 -5.52 11.61
C ILE A 48 -6.21 -4.11 11.19
N MET A 49 -5.28 -4.00 10.23
CA MET A 49 -4.82 -2.71 9.72
C MET A 49 -5.95 -1.92 9.06
N LEU A 50 -6.79 -2.58 8.26
CA LEU A 50 -7.96 -1.94 7.64
C LEU A 50 -8.93 -1.42 8.71
N LEU A 51 -9.17 -2.18 9.75
CA LEU A 51 -10.04 -1.76 10.87
C LEU A 51 -9.46 -0.53 11.59
N ILE A 52 -8.16 -0.53 11.89
CA ILE A 52 -7.48 0.63 12.50
C ILE A 52 -7.62 1.85 11.59
N LEU A 53 -7.32 1.69 10.29
CA LEU A 53 -7.42 2.76 9.30
C LEU A 53 -8.84 3.32 9.22
N VAL A 54 -9.87 2.47 9.11
CA VAL A 54 -11.26 2.92 9.01
C VAL A 54 -11.72 3.63 10.28
N VAL A 55 -11.37 3.13 11.47
CA VAL A 55 -11.70 3.77 12.74
C VAL A 55 -11.06 5.16 12.84
N THR A 56 -9.76 5.26 12.57
CA THR A 56 -9.06 6.56 12.64
C THR A 56 -9.52 7.52 11.54
N ALA A 57 -9.82 7.03 10.33
CA ALA A 57 -10.39 7.84 9.27
C ALA A 57 -11.77 8.38 9.64
N THR A 58 -12.64 7.55 10.23
CA THR A 58 -13.97 7.97 10.69
C THR A 58 -13.87 9.02 11.80
N LEU A 59 -12.95 8.85 12.76
CA LEU A 59 -12.69 9.84 13.80
C LEU A 59 -12.27 11.19 13.22
N THR A 60 -11.30 11.19 12.30
CA THR A 60 -10.82 12.43 11.66
C THR A 60 -11.90 13.08 10.80
N TRP A 61 -12.68 12.26 10.09
CA TRP A 61 -13.83 12.76 9.32
C TRP A 61 -14.84 13.48 10.23
N THR A 62 -15.29 12.85 11.32
CA THR A 62 -16.25 13.43 12.25
C THR A 62 -15.70 14.69 12.90
N MET A 63 -14.40 14.72 13.29
CA MET A 63 -13.76 15.93 13.79
C MET A 63 -13.79 17.05 12.76
N THR A 64 -13.47 16.77 11.51
CA THR A 64 -13.50 17.77 10.43
C THR A 64 -14.93 18.29 10.19
N ALA A 65 -15.92 17.40 10.18
CA ALA A 65 -17.33 17.76 10.04
C ALA A 65 -17.85 18.64 11.18
N THR A 66 -17.27 18.54 12.38
CA THR A 66 -17.58 19.41 13.53
C THR A 66 -16.78 20.73 13.56
N GLY A 67 -16.00 21.02 12.50
CA GLY A 67 -15.31 22.30 12.33
C GLY A 67 -13.83 22.31 12.72
N TYR A 68 -13.25 21.17 13.08
CA TYR A 68 -11.80 21.09 13.27
C TYR A 68 -11.06 21.24 11.93
N ASN A 69 -9.91 21.91 11.96
CA ASN A 69 -9.07 22.07 10.79
C ASN A 69 -8.49 20.70 10.34
N PRO A 70 -8.73 20.26 9.10
CA PRO A 70 -8.22 18.99 8.60
C PRO A 70 -6.70 18.99 8.32
N MET A 71 -6.08 20.16 8.12
CA MET A 71 -4.68 20.28 7.69
C MET A 71 -3.66 19.59 8.60
N PRO A 72 -3.75 19.68 9.95
CA PRO A 72 -2.82 18.97 10.82
C PRO A 72 -2.87 17.44 10.65
N PHE A 73 -4.06 16.89 10.45
CA PHE A 73 -4.25 15.44 10.24
C PHE A 73 -3.75 15.01 8.85
N LEU A 74 -3.99 15.83 7.83
CA LEU A 74 -3.55 15.58 6.47
C LEU A 74 -2.03 15.63 6.35
N ILE A 75 -1.40 16.69 6.87
CA ILE A 75 0.06 16.83 6.79
C ILE A 75 0.74 15.89 7.77
N GLY A 76 0.32 15.87 9.03
CA GLY A 76 0.94 15.05 10.07
C GLY A 76 0.73 13.56 9.82
N GLY A 77 -0.48 13.14 9.47
CA GLY A 77 -0.81 11.75 9.13
C GLY A 77 0.02 11.26 7.94
N GLY A 78 0.02 12.00 6.84
CA GLY A 78 0.77 11.64 5.63
C GLY A 78 2.28 11.59 5.84
N LEU A 79 2.87 12.59 6.53
CA LEU A 79 4.32 12.62 6.79
C LEU A 79 4.76 11.48 7.72
N ILE A 80 4.04 11.27 8.83
CA ILE A 80 4.37 10.21 9.78
C ILE A 80 4.16 8.84 9.12
N GLY A 81 3.03 8.64 8.42
CA GLY A 81 2.77 7.42 7.66
C GLY A 81 3.90 7.12 6.66
N PHE A 82 4.32 8.11 5.89
CA PHE A 82 5.44 7.98 4.95
C PHE A 82 6.75 7.59 5.63
N VAL A 83 7.10 8.23 6.76
CA VAL A 83 8.32 7.90 7.53
C VAL A 83 8.25 6.46 8.05
N LEU A 84 7.09 6.00 8.55
CA LEU A 84 6.91 4.62 9.03
C LEU A 84 7.12 3.60 7.89
N VAL A 85 6.61 3.88 6.68
CA VAL A 85 6.86 3.06 5.48
C VAL A 85 8.33 3.01 5.14
N LEU A 86 9.02 4.15 5.14
CA LEU A 86 10.46 4.19 4.87
C LEU A 86 11.24 3.34 5.89
N ILE A 87 10.96 3.49 7.19
CA ILE A 87 11.63 2.70 8.23
C ILE A 87 11.37 1.21 8.03
N ALA A 88 10.11 0.81 7.75
CA ALA A 88 9.75 -0.58 7.50
C ALA A 88 10.46 -1.16 6.26
N SER A 89 10.64 -0.36 5.20
CA SER A 89 11.35 -0.78 3.99
C SER A 89 12.82 -1.09 4.25
N PHE A 90 13.47 -0.35 5.15
CA PHE A 90 14.87 -0.61 5.54
C PHE A 90 15.02 -1.61 6.69
N LYS A 91 14.00 -1.73 7.54
CA LYS A 91 13.99 -2.60 8.73
C LYS A 91 12.69 -3.41 8.82
N PRO A 92 12.49 -4.41 7.92
CA PRO A 92 11.24 -5.18 7.83
C PRO A 92 10.87 -5.89 9.14
N HIS A 93 11.85 -6.25 9.98
CA HIS A 93 11.61 -6.91 11.27
C HIS A 93 10.82 -6.04 12.28
N LEU A 94 10.81 -4.71 12.07
CA LEU A 94 10.02 -3.79 12.89
C LEU A 94 8.56 -3.66 12.42
N SER A 95 8.18 -4.31 11.32
CA SER A 95 6.84 -4.18 10.72
C SER A 95 5.72 -4.57 11.68
N THR A 96 5.97 -5.43 12.67
CA THR A 96 5.01 -5.79 13.71
C THR A 96 4.48 -4.54 14.46
N TYR A 97 5.30 -3.52 14.64
CA TYR A 97 4.95 -2.27 15.31
C TYR A 97 4.64 -1.15 14.32
N LEU A 98 5.41 -1.10 13.22
CA LEU A 98 5.31 -0.02 12.24
C LEU A 98 4.03 -0.12 11.41
N ALA A 99 3.57 -1.34 11.08
CA ALA A 99 2.40 -1.50 10.23
C ALA A 99 1.08 -1.04 10.91
N PRO A 100 0.79 -1.40 12.17
CA PRO A 100 -0.36 -0.81 12.88
C PRO A 100 -0.22 0.71 13.06
N GLY A 101 0.99 1.21 13.35
CA GLY A 101 1.27 2.65 13.41
C GLY A 101 0.98 3.35 12.10
N TYR A 102 1.43 2.78 10.97
CA TYR A 102 1.12 3.27 9.63
C TYR A 102 -0.40 3.34 9.41
N ALA A 103 -1.12 2.25 9.69
CA ALA A 103 -2.58 2.22 9.52
C ALA A 103 -3.31 3.32 10.32
N LEU A 104 -2.82 3.63 11.53
CA LEU A 104 -3.35 4.71 12.36
C LEU A 104 -3.14 6.08 11.71
N PHE A 105 -1.90 6.43 11.36
CA PHE A 105 -1.57 7.74 10.80
C PHE A 105 -2.12 7.92 9.39
N GLU A 106 -2.09 6.87 8.59
CA GLU A 106 -2.71 6.87 7.26
C GLU A 106 -4.23 7.05 7.33
N GLY A 107 -4.88 6.45 8.34
CA GLY A 107 -6.30 6.68 8.59
C GLY A 107 -6.61 8.15 8.94
N LEU A 108 -5.76 8.82 9.75
CA LEU A 108 -5.90 10.25 10.00
C LEU A 108 -5.82 11.06 8.70
N PHE A 109 -4.83 10.74 7.84
CA PHE A 109 -4.66 11.36 6.53
C PHE A 109 -5.89 11.14 5.63
N ILE A 110 -6.32 9.89 5.47
CA ILE A 110 -7.43 9.52 4.60
C ILE A 110 -8.75 10.11 5.10
N GLY A 111 -8.99 10.14 6.41
CA GLY A 111 -10.19 10.76 6.99
C GLY A 111 -10.28 12.26 6.71
N ALA A 112 -9.17 12.98 6.88
CA ALA A 112 -9.09 14.41 6.55
C ALA A 112 -9.29 14.68 5.05
N LEU A 113 -8.60 13.89 4.20
CA LEU A 113 -8.70 13.99 2.76
C LEU A 113 -10.15 13.73 2.28
N SER A 114 -10.75 12.66 2.77
CA SER A 114 -12.12 12.27 2.45
C SER A 114 -13.13 13.36 2.84
N ALA A 115 -12.99 13.95 4.03
CA ALA A 115 -13.84 15.02 4.49
C ALA A 115 -13.77 16.26 3.58
N ILE A 116 -12.58 16.63 3.10
CA ILE A 116 -12.38 17.73 2.15
C ILE A 116 -13.09 17.43 0.83
N PHE A 117 -12.87 16.24 0.25
CA PHE A 117 -13.49 15.87 -1.03
C PHE A 117 -15.02 15.75 -0.93
N GLU A 118 -15.54 15.19 0.17
CA GLU A 118 -16.97 15.06 0.40
C GLU A 118 -17.67 16.42 0.54
N ALA A 119 -17.01 17.40 1.20
CA ALA A 119 -17.52 18.75 1.32
C ALA A 119 -17.59 19.50 -0.04
N MET A 120 -16.67 19.19 -0.97
CA MET A 120 -16.66 19.76 -2.32
C MET A 120 -17.62 19.02 -3.27
N TYR A 121 -17.70 17.71 -3.15
CA TYR A 121 -18.47 16.83 -4.04
C TYR A 121 -19.22 15.78 -3.22
N PRO A 122 -20.44 16.06 -2.74
CA PRO A 122 -21.19 15.15 -1.89
C PRO A 122 -21.43 13.78 -2.54
N GLY A 123 -21.16 12.70 -1.79
CA GLY A 123 -21.29 11.31 -2.24
C GLY A 123 -20.08 10.74 -2.99
N ILE A 124 -19.01 11.52 -3.17
CA ILE A 124 -17.81 11.07 -3.90
C ILE A 124 -17.05 9.98 -3.14
N VAL A 125 -17.02 10.08 -1.81
CA VAL A 125 -16.26 9.17 -0.95
C VAL A 125 -16.81 7.74 -1.01
N ILE A 126 -18.13 7.59 -0.92
CA ILE A 126 -18.75 6.26 -1.01
C ILE A 126 -18.51 5.62 -2.38
N GLN A 127 -18.50 6.41 -3.45
CA GLN A 127 -18.20 5.94 -4.79
C GLN A 127 -16.73 5.49 -4.90
N ALA A 128 -15.78 6.27 -4.37
CA ALA A 128 -14.36 5.93 -4.38
C ALA A 128 -14.08 4.66 -3.56
N VAL A 129 -14.68 4.52 -2.37
CA VAL A 129 -14.61 3.30 -1.55
C VAL A 129 -15.15 2.10 -2.32
N GLY A 130 -16.34 2.22 -2.89
CA GLY A 130 -16.95 1.15 -3.70
C GLY A 130 -16.08 0.74 -4.89
N ALA A 131 -15.54 1.71 -5.64
CA ALA A 131 -14.64 1.44 -6.76
C ALA A 131 -13.35 0.75 -6.31
N THR A 132 -12.75 1.18 -5.18
CA THR A 132 -11.54 0.59 -4.62
C THR A 132 -11.75 -0.88 -4.24
N PHE A 133 -12.80 -1.16 -3.46
CA PHE A 133 -13.09 -2.54 -3.04
C PHE A 133 -13.50 -3.43 -4.21
N THR A 134 -14.27 -2.91 -5.17
CA THR A 134 -14.62 -3.66 -6.38
C THR A 134 -13.37 -4.02 -7.19
N THR A 135 -12.47 -3.06 -7.41
CA THR A 135 -11.21 -3.31 -8.11
C THR A 135 -10.35 -4.32 -7.37
N PHE A 136 -10.23 -4.19 -6.04
CA PHE A 136 -9.52 -5.16 -5.21
C PHE A 136 -10.09 -6.58 -5.36
N LEU A 137 -11.40 -6.75 -5.24
CA LEU A 137 -12.06 -8.06 -5.35
C LEU A 137 -11.87 -8.67 -6.74
N VAL A 138 -12.01 -7.87 -7.80
CA VAL A 138 -11.77 -8.32 -9.18
C VAL A 138 -10.32 -8.77 -9.36
N CYS A 139 -9.34 -7.95 -8.96
CA CYS A 139 -7.93 -8.30 -9.04
C CYS A 139 -7.61 -9.56 -8.23
N PHE A 140 -8.17 -9.68 -7.02
CA PHE A 140 -8.00 -10.86 -6.18
C PHE A 140 -8.56 -12.12 -6.85
N MET A 141 -9.76 -12.06 -7.44
CA MET A 141 -10.34 -13.19 -8.17
C MET A 141 -9.50 -13.56 -9.39
N LEU A 142 -9.09 -12.59 -10.19
CA LEU A 142 -8.24 -12.85 -11.36
C LEU A 142 -6.90 -13.49 -10.97
N TYR A 143 -6.32 -13.08 -9.84
CA TYR A 143 -5.12 -13.70 -9.29
C TYR A 143 -5.39 -15.12 -8.78
N LYS A 144 -6.42 -15.31 -7.96
CA LYS A 144 -6.79 -16.59 -7.34
C LYS A 144 -7.08 -17.67 -8.39
N TYR A 145 -7.79 -17.31 -9.46
CA TYR A 145 -8.11 -18.24 -10.56
C TYR A 145 -6.99 -18.33 -11.61
N LYS A 146 -5.83 -17.71 -11.35
CA LYS A 146 -4.66 -17.73 -12.25
C LYS A 146 -4.95 -17.23 -13.67
N VAL A 147 -5.95 -16.36 -13.83
CA VAL A 147 -6.22 -15.66 -15.09
C VAL A 147 -5.08 -14.69 -15.39
N VAL A 148 -4.54 -14.04 -14.34
CA VAL A 148 -3.35 -13.20 -14.43
C VAL A 148 -2.23 -13.90 -13.68
N THR A 149 -1.11 -14.14 -14.37
CA THR A 149 0.11 -14.73 -13.79
C THR A 149 1.19 -13.67 -13.65
N VAL A 150 1.78 -13.59 -12.48
CA VAL A 150 2.83 -12.60 -12.19
C VAL A 150 4.19 -13.16 -12.60
N THR A 151 4.55 -12.92 -13.88
CA THR A 151 5.86 -13.28 -14.45
C THR A 151 6.91 -12.21 -14.12
N GLU A 152 8.20 -12.50 -14.29
CA GLU A 152 9.27 -11.52 -14.08
C GLU A 152 9.16 -10.33 -15.04
N LYS A 153 8.68 -10.56 -16.28
CA LYS A 153 8.39 -9.48 -17.23
C LYS A 153 7.25 -8.59 -16.73
N PHE A 154 6.16 -9.20 -16.24
CA PHE A 154 5.03 -8.46 -15.66
C PHE A 154 5.50 -7.59 -14.50
N LYS A 155 6.28 -8.13 -13.55
CA LYS A 155 6.84 -7.36 -12.42
C LYS A 155 7.67 -6.18 -12.89
N SER A 156 8.59 -6.41 -13.83
CA SER A 156 9.46 -5.34 -14.34
C SER A 156 8.67 -4.19 -14.96
N VAL A 157 7.62 -4.51 -15.73
CA VAL A 157 6.76 -3.50 -16.37
C VAL A 157 5.97 -2.72 -15.32
N VAL A 158 5.32 -3.40 -14.36
CA VAL A 158 4.51 -2.74 -13.33
C VAL A 158 5.36 -1.88 -12.40
N ILE A 159 6.50 -2.41 -11.94
CA ILE A 159 7.45 -1.65 -11.11
C ILE A 159 7.99 -0.43 -11.87
N GLY A 160 8.37 -0.61 -13.14
CA GLY A 160 8.84 0.50 -13.99
C GLY A 160 7.77 1.59 -14.15
N ALA A 161 6.53 1.21 -14.43
CA ALA A 161 5.40 2.14 -14.51
C ALA A 161 5.16 2.87 -13.18
N THR A 162 5.19 2.15 -12.05
CA THR A 162 5.03 2.73 -10.71
C THR A 162 6.12 3.74 -10.40
N ILE A 163 7.38 3.42 -10.67
CA ILE A 163 8.52 4.33 -10.47
C ILE A 163 8.36 5.57 -11.37
N THR A 164 7.95 5.39 -12.63
CA THR A 164 7.72 6.50 -13.56
C THR A 164 6.66 7.46 -13.04
N ILE A 165 5.53 6.95 -12.53
CA ILE A 165 4.46 7.75 -11.93
C ILE A 165 4.99 8.49 -10.69
N ALA A 166 5.71 7.80 -9.80
CA ALA A 166 6.27 8.39 -8.59
C ALA A 166 7.25 9.53 -8.91
N ILE A 167 8.16 9.31 -9.86
CA ILE A 167 9.11 10.34 -10.31
C ILE A 167 8.38 11.51 -10.97
N TYR A 168 7.37 11.25 -11.81
CA TYR A 168 6.56 12.28 -12.45
C TYR A 168 5.84 13.15 -11.40
N TYR A 169 5.22 12.56 -10.39
CA TYR A 169 4.57 13.30 -9.31
C TYR A 169 5.57 14.10 -8.47
N LEU A 170 6.75 13.51 -8.18
CA LEU A 170 7.80 14.20 -7.44
C LEU A 170 8.33 15.43 -8.20
N ILE A 171 8.64 15.27 -9.50
CA ILE A 171 9.14 16.36 -10.34
C ILE A 171 8.08 17.47 -10.47
N THR A 172 6.83 17.11 -10.74
CA THR A 172 5.76 18.11 -10.91
C THR A 172 5.46 18.83 -9.60
N TRP A 173 5.52 18.15 -8.45
CA TRP A 173 5.39 18.75 -7.14
C TRP A 173 6.54 19.73 -6.86
N LEU A 174 7.79 19.34 -7.11
CA LEU A 174 8.95 20.24 -6.96
C LEU A 174 8.83 21.45 -7.88
N LEU A 175 8.49 21.26 -9.15
CA LEU A 175 8.31 22.37 -10.08
C LEU A 175 7.21 23.33 -9.64
N SER A 176 6.09 22.83 -9.12
CA SER A 176 4.99 23.66 -8.62
C SER A 176 5.35 24.46 -7.36
N MET A 177 6.35 24.01 -6.57
CA MET A 177 6.85 24.77 -5.41
C MET A 177 7.71 25.98 -5.79
N PHE A 178 8.48 25.89 -6.88
CA PHE A 178 9.46 26.90 -7.26
C PHE A 178 9.04 27.72 -8.50
N THR A 179 7.99 27.30 -9.19
CA THR A 179 7.51 27.95 -10.42
C THR A 179 5.98 28.02 -10.44
N SER A 180 5.43 28.86 -11.31
CA SER A 180 3.98 28.89 -11.59
C SER A 180 3.54 27.75 -12.52
N PHE A 181 4.31 26.68 -12.61
CA PHE A 181 4.00 25.53 -13.45
C PHE A 181 2.77 24.79 -12.91
N GLN A 182 1.76 24.64 -13.77
CA GLN A 182 0.57 23.85 -13.46
C GLN A 182 0.67 22.50 -14.19
N PRO A 183 0.84 21.40 -13.47
CA PRO A 183 0.90 20.08 -14.10
C PRO A 183 -0.41 19.73 -14.80
N VAL A 184 -0.31 19.06 -15.95
CA VAL A 184 -1.47 18.64 -16.77
C VAL A 184 -2.46 17.76 -15.98
N HIS A 185 -1.98 17.03 -14.98
CA HIS A 185 -2.80 16.13 -14.18
C HIS A 185 -3.63 16.84 -13.07
N TYR A 186 -3.46 18.14 -12.83
CA TYR A 186 -4.24 18.89 -11.82
C TYR A 186 -5.58 19.43 -12.36
N GLY A 187 -5.71 19.61 -13.66
CA GLY A 187 -6.95 20.12 -14.25
C GLY A 187 -8.02 19.03 -14.42
N ASN A 188 -9.19 19.43 -14.92
CA ASN A 188 -10.31 18.57 -15.29
C ASN A 188 -10.40 18.31 -16.81
N SER A 189 -9.29 18.50 -17.55
CA SER A 189 -9.23 18.21 -18.97
C SER A 189 -9.35 16.71 -19.25
N LEU A 190 -9.80 16.34 -20.47
CA LEU A 190 -9.84 14.93 -20.88
C LEU A 190 -8.48 14.23 -20.73
N MET A 191 -7.38 14.96 -20.97
CA MET A 191 -6.03 14.44 -20.79
C MET A 191 -5.72 14.15 -19.33
N SER A 192 -6.12 15.03 -18.41
CA SER A 192 -5.99 14.83 -16.97
C SER A 192 -6.77 13.62 -16.48
N ILE A 193 -7.99 13.42 -16.99
CA ILE A 193 -8.81 12.23 -16.71
C ILE A 193 -8.13 10.97 -17.23
N GLY A 194 -7.61 10.99 -18.46
CA GLY A 194 -6.87 9.86 -19.06
C GLY A 194 -5.64 9.47 -18.24
N ILE A 195 -4.88 10.47 -17.74
CA ILE A 195 -3.75 10.21 -16.81
C ILE A 195 -4.24 9.53 -15.53
N SER A 196 -5.34 10.00 -14.91
CA SER A 196 -5.88 9.36 -13.70
C SER A 196 -6.31 7.92 -13.95
N VAL A 197 -6.97 7.63 -15.07
CA VAL A 197 -7.34 6.26 -15.44
C VAL A 197 -6.10 5.37 -15.61
N LEU A 198 -5.05 5.87 -16.28
CA LEU A 198 -3.80 5.14 -16.45
C LEU A 198 -3.15 4.84 -15.09
N VAL A 199 -3.11 5.80 -14.17
CA VAL A 199 -2.54 5.62 -12.83
C VAL A 199 -3.36 4.61 -12.03
N ILE A 200 -4.69 4.64 -12.10
CA ILE A 200 -5.57 3.64 -11.48
C ILE A 200 -5.27 2.24 -12.00
N VAL A 201 -5.10 2.08 -13.32
CA VAL A 201 -4.72 0.79 -13.91
C VAL A 201 -3.39 0.31 -13.35
N VAL A 202 -2.37 1.16 -13.28
CA VAL A 202 -1.06 0.79 -12.70
C VAL A 202 -1.19 0.44 -11.23
N ALA A 203 -1.98 1.19 -10.44
CA ALA A 203 -2.23 0.89 -9.04
C ALA A 203 -2.94 -0.47 -8.88
N ALA A 204 -3.94 -0.77 -9.72
CA ALA A 204 -4.60 -2.08 -9.74
C ALA A 204 -3.64 -3.22 -10.11
N LEU A 205 -2.71 -2.99 -11.04
CA LEU A 205 -1.68 -3.98 -11.38
C LEU A 205 -0.71 -4.25 -10.23
N ASN A 206 -0.46 -3.27 -9.35
CA ASN A 206 0.35 -3.49 -8.14
C ASN A 206 -0.31 -4.45 -7.15
N LEU A 207 -1.65 -4.53 -7.09
CA LEU A 207 -2.33 -5.55 -6.26
C LEU A 207 -1.90 -6.97 -6.62
N PHE A 208 -1.67 -7.27 -7.90
CA PHE A 208 -1.17 -8.59 -8.31
C PHE A 208 0.25 -8.84 -7.78
N LEU A 209 1.10 -7.79 -7.72
CA LEU A 209 2.44 -7.91 -7.14
C LEU A 209 2.36 -8.16 -5.64
N ASP A 210 1.45 -7.49 -4.93
CA ASP A 210 1.24 -7.69 -3.49
C ASP A 210 0.78 -9.11 -3.18
N PHE A 211 -0.19 -9.64 -3.95
CA PHE A 211 -0.67 -11.02 -3.79
C PHE A 211 0.45 -12.04 -4.07
N ASP A 212 1.22 -11.86 -5.14
CA ASP A 212 2.34 -12.72 -5.49
C ASP A 212 3.45 -12.69 -4.42
N GLN A 213 3.72 -11.51 -3.86
CA GLN A 213 4.71 -11.36 -2.79
C GLN A 213 4.26 -12.06 -1.51
N ILE A 214 2.98 -11.96 -1.13
CA ILE A 214 2.41 -12.64 0.03
C ILE A 214 2.46 -14.16 -0.16
N GLU A 215 2.01 -14.66 -1.32
CA GLU A 215 2.01 -16.09 -1.63
C GLU A 215 3.43 -16.66 -1.62
N LYS A 216 4.37 -16.01 -2.31
CA LYS A 216 5.78 -16.42 -2.37
C LYS A 216 6.48 -16.32 -1.01
N GLY A 217 6.10 -15.32 -0.20
CA GLY A 217 6.61 -15.17 1.16
C GLY A 217 6.22 -16.36 2.05
N ALA A 218 4.96 -16.76 1.97
CA ALA A 218 4.45 -17.94 2.68
C ALA A 218 5.09 -19.24 2.17
N GLN A 219 5.20 -19.42 0.84
CA GLN A 219 5.86 -20.60 0.24
C GLN A 219 7.34 -20.71 0.64
N LYS A 220 8.04 -19.58 0.78
CA LYS A 220 9.43 -19.52 1.21
C LYS A 220 9.60 -19.62 2.72
N GLN A 221 8.50 -19.73 3.46
CA GLN A 221 8.53 -19.78 4.93
C GLN A 221 9.31 -18.59 5.53
N LEU A 222 9.06 -17.38 5.06
CA LEU A 222 9.69 -16.17 5.60
C LEU A 222 9.32 -15.98 7.08
N PRO A 223 10.09 -15.21 7.85
CA PRO A 223 9.81 -14.94 9.25
C PRO A 223 8.41 -14.34 9.49
N LYS A 224 7.81 -14.62 10.63
CA LYS A 224 6.43 -14.23 11.01
C LYS A 224 6.14 -12.72 10.86
N TYR A 225 7.11 -11.85 11.14
CA TYR A 225 6.94 -10.41 10.98
C TYR A 225 6.67 -9.97 9.53
N MET A 226 7.01 -10.81 8.54
CA MET A 226 6.71 -10.54 7.12
C MET A 226 5.21 -10.57 6.81
N GLU A 227 4.38 -11.16 7.66
CA GLU A 227 2.92 -11.04 7.56
C GLU A 227 2.47 -9.59 7.72
N TRP A 228 3.05 -8.85 8.69
CA TRP A 228 2.78 -7.42 8.88
C TRP A 228 3.34 -6.58 7.74
N PHE A 229 4.53 -6.94 7.25
CA PHE A 229 5.14 -6.25 6.11
C PHE A 229 4.31 -6.42 4.83
N GLY A 230 3.86 -7.63 4.52
CA GLY A 230 2.98 -7.92 3.39
C GLY A 230 1.60 -7.24 3.51
N ALA A 231 1.02 -7.25 4.72
CA ALA A 231 -0.22 -6.53 5.02
C ALA A 231 -0.08 -5.01 4.81
N MET A 232 1.07 -4.44 5.22
CA MET A 232 1.38 -3.03 5.02
C MET A 232 1.52 -2.67 3.54
N GLY A 233 2.22 -3.49 2.74
CA GLY A 233 2.33 -3.30 1.29
C GLY A 233 0.95 -3.28 0.62
N LEU A 234 0.11 -4.27 0.90
CA LEU A 234 -1.25 -4.33 0.40
C LEU A 234 -2.08 -3.09 0.79
N MET A 235 -1.94 -2.61 2.04
CA MET A 235 -2.64 -1.42 2.51
C MET A 235 -2.20 -0.16 1.77
N ILE A 236 -0.89 0.01 1.52
CA ILE A 236 -0.33 1.13 0.74
C ILE A 236 -0.97 1.18 -0.66
N THR A 237 -1.04 0.02 -1.33
CA THR A 237 -1.63 -0.08 -2.67
C THR A 237 -3.13 0.24 -2.66
N LEU A 238 -3.88 -0.24 -1.65
CA LEU A 238 -5.30 0.07 -1.50
C LEU A 238 -5.56 1.56 -1.24
N VAL A 239 -4.77 2.19 -0.39
CA VAL A 239 -4.85 3.63 -0.12
C VAL A 239 -4.52 4.43 -1.37
N TRP A 240 -3.46 4.07 -2.09
CA TRP A 240 -3.13 4.73 -3.37
C TRP A 240 -4.29 4.63 -4.36
N LEU A 241 -4.85 3.44 -4.54
CA LEU A 241 -5.98 3.21 -5.43
C LEU A 241 -7.20 4.07 -5.02
N TYR A 242 -7.51 4.15 -3.73
CA TYR A 242 -8.58 4.98 -3.20
C TYR A 242 -8.37 6.47 -3.51
N VAL A 243 -7.17 7.00 -3.27
CA VAL A 243 -6.83 8.40 -3.55
C VAL A 243 -6.95 8.71 -5.05
N GLU A 244 -6.53 7.79 -5.92
CA GLU A 244 -6.67 7.99 -7.36
C GLU A 244 -8.14 7.94 -7.83
N PHE A 245 -8.98 7.09 -7.21
CA PHE A 245 -10.42 7.13 -7.48
C PHE A 245 -11.06 8.44 -7.01
N LEU A 246 -10.71 8.94 -5.82
CA LEU A 246 -11.17 10.26 -5.37
C LEU A 246 -10.78 11.36 -6.38
N ARG A 247 -9.53 11.36 -6.85
CA ARG A 247 -9.05 12.32 -7.84
C ARG A 247 -9.79 12.19 -9.17
N LEU A 248 -9.98 10.98 -9.67
CA LEU A 248 -10.69 10.74 -10.92
C LEU A 248 -12.12 11.23 -10.82
N LEU A 249 -12.84 10.84 -9.78
CA LEU A 249 -14.25 11.21 -9.58
C LEU A 249 -14.41 12.72 -9.40
N SER A 250 -13.51 13.38 -8.65
CA SER A 250 -13.55 14.84 -8.50
C SER A 250 -13.34 15.58 -9.82
N LYS A 251 -12.48 15.07 -10.72
CA LYS A 251 -12.30 15.66 -12.06
C LYS A 251 -13.54 15.51 -12.93
N ILE A 252 -14.25 14.40 -12.81
CA ILE A 252 -15.50 14.16 -13.53
C ILE A 252 -16.57 15.09 -12.98
N SER A 253 -16.78 15.12 -11.66
CA SER A 253 -17.80 15.95 -11.00
C SER A 253 -17.55 17.46 -11.16
N SER A 254 -16.31 17.90 -11.41
CA SER A 254 -16.01 19.32 -11.65
C SER A 254 -16.28 19.78 -13.08
N ARG A 255 -16.71 18.88 -13.97
CA ARG A 255 -17.06 19.21 -15.37
C ARG A 255 -18.55 19.37 -15.58
N ASP A 256 -19.35 18.78 -14.67
CA ASP A 256 -20.81 18.92 -14.65
C ASP A 256 -21.19 20.19 -13.88
#